data_c80fa7a2b5ba4013e2474fda3a061b78
#
_entry.id   c80fa7a2b5ba4013e2474fda3a061b78
#
_cell.length_a   1.000
_cell.length_b   1.000
_cell.length_c   1.000
_cell.angle_alpha   90.00
_cell.angle_beta   90.00
_cell.angle_gamma   90.00
#
_symmetry.space_group_name_H-M   'P 1'
#
loop_
_entity.id
_entity.type
_entity.pdbx_description
1 polymer ?
#
loop_
_entity_poly.entity_id
_entity_poly.type
_entity_poly.pdbx_seq_one_letter_code
_entity_poly.pdbx_strand_id
1 'polypeptide(L)'
;VRYYNYITLNVSLRLPEEYYKQVKEYLMGRGFQEREVQYALWSVCREGTCATLYPSGALLLQGEESEHLADLILSLIKTPHKVIIGCDESGKGDVFGPLVVCCVVISPSSYKKVLSIGPKDCKLLKDEELYKKVKSLSGLVDARCVIYEPELLNQLYQTLKNLNRILDKAYGELIKGLGQGVEIRIDAYSLRNPFGSNVIFEPKGERDIAVSVASMFARAKFLEWLKRYGLPKGASKSVMKVAKEMFQKDPKNAKKLLKTFFLD
;
A
#
# COMPACT_ATOMS: atom_id res chain seq x y z
N VAL A 1 22.92 40.33 -0.50
CA VAL A 1 22.59 39.09 -1.25
C VAL A 1 21.43 38.46 -0.51
N ARG A 2 20.21 38.53 -1.05
CA ARG A 2 19.03 37.84 -0.50
C ARG A 2 19.08 36.40 -1.00
N TYR A 3 19.35 35.44 -0.12
CA TYR A 3 19.10 34.02 -0.38
C TYR A 3 17.57 33.83 -0.40
N TYR A 4 16.99 33.72 -1.58
CA TYR A 4 15.66 33.16 -1.72
C TYR A 4 15.78 31.65 -1.45
N ASN A 5 15.25 31.19 -0.32
CA ASN A 5 14.98 29.79 -0.10
C ASN A 5 13.87 29.39 -1.09
N TYR A 6 14.25 28.87 -2.25
CA TYR A 6 13.32 28.20 -3.15
C TYR A 6 12.82 26.93 -2.43
N ILE A 7 11.63 27.00 -1.88
CA ILE A 7 10.90 25.80 -1.48
C ILE A 7 10.62 25.08 -2.81
N THR A 8 11.43 24.08 -3.11
CA THR A 8 11.17 23.19 -4.26
C THR A 8 9.90 22.44 -3.95
N LEU A 9 8.78 22.86 -4.51
CA LEU A 9 7.52 22.16 -4.41
C LEU A 9 7.68 20.82 -5.14
N ASN A 10 7.58 19.74 -4.39
CA ASN A 10 7.64 18.37 -4.94
C ASN A 10 6.24 17.77 -4.83
N VAL A 11 5.66 17.39 -5.96
CA VAL A 11 4.39 16.68 -6.04
C VAL A 11 4.65 15.25 -6.44
N SER A 12 4.05 14.30 -5.76
CA SER A 12 4.15 12.88 -6.11
C SER A 12 2.75 12.33 -6.40
N LEU A 13 2.55 11.89 -7.63
CA LEU A 13 1.32 11.24 -8.10
C LEU A 13 1.51 9.73 -8.18
N ARG A 14 0.41 8.99 -8.19
CA ARG A 14 0.38 7.62 -8.70
C ARG A 14 -0.08 7.64 -10.16
N LEU A 15 0.78 7.21 -11.08
CA LEU A 15 0.43 7.10 -12.49
C LEU A 15 0.05 5.64 -12.81
N PRO A 16 -1.14 5.35 -13.38
CA PRO A 16 -1.49 4.02 -13.86
C PRO A 16 -0.61 3.61 -15.05
N GLU A 17 -0.29 2.32 -15.16
CA GLU A 17 0.71 1.80 -16.10
C GLU A 17 0.36 2.10 -17.57
N GLU A 18 -0.91 2.02 -17.91
CA GLU A 18 -1.43 2.32 -19.25
C GLU A 18 -1.17 3.76 -19.72
N TYR A 19 -0.88 4.68 -18.78
CA TYR A 19 -0.59 6.10 -19.09
C TYR A 19 0.91 6.42 -19.15
N TYR A 20 1.81 5.50 -18.83
CA TYR A 20 3.25 5.78 -18.75
C TYR A 20 3.82 6.37 -20.05
N LYS A 21 3.50 5.74 -21.17
CA LYS A 21 3.97 6.17 -22.50
C LYS A 21 3.26 7.46 -22.92
N GLN A 22 1.94 7.52 -22.77
CA GLN A 22 1.14 8.68 -23.17
C GLN A 22 1.58 9.97 -22.44
N VAL A 23 1.84 9.89 -21.14
CA VAL A 23 2.27 11.05 -20.34
C VAL A 23 3.68 11.49 -20.77
N LYS A 24 4.61 10.55 -21.01
CA LYS A 24 5.94 10.89 -21.52
C LYS A 24 5.85 11.63 -22.86
N GLU A 25 5.13 11.07 -23.83
CA GLU A 25 4.95 11.66 -25.16
C GLU A 25 4.28 13.04 -25.09
N TYR A 26 3.28 13.20 -24.24
CA TYR A 26 2.61 14.47 -24.01
C TYR A 26 3.58 15.54 -23.49
N LEU A 27 4.45 15.21 -22.55
CA LEU A 27 5.43 16.13 -21.99
C LEU A 27 6.52 16.47 -23.01
N MET A 28 7.03 15.50 -23.76
CA MET A 28 8.00 15.72 -24.82
C MET A 28 7.43 16.64 -25.92
N GLY A 29 6.16 16.46 -26.31
CA GLY A 29 5.46 17.33 -27.24
C GLY A 29 5.30 18.78 -26.73
N ARG A 30 5.51 19.03 -25.43
CA ARG A 30 5.53 20.35 -24.79
C ARG A 30 6.95 20.90 -24.55
N GLY A 31 7.95 20.30 -25.17
CA GLY A 31 9.34 20.74 -25.09
C GLY A 31 10.12 20.22 -23.89
N PHE A 32 9.59 19.26 -23.13
CA PHE A 32 10.39 18.56 -22.14
C PHE A 32 11.42 17.66 -22.85
N GLN A 33 12.64 17.64 -22.35
CA GLN A 33 13.74 16.85 -22.87
C GLN A 33 14.07 15.68 -21.94
N GLU A 34 14.47 14.56 -22.51
CA GLU A 34 14.84 13.39 -21.72
C GLU A 34 16.08 13.66 -20.88
N ARG A 35 16.08 13.09 -19.68
CA ARG A 35 17.17 13.12 -18.72
C ARG A 35 17.34 11.73 -18.12
N GLU A 36 18.56 11.27 -17.97
CA GLU A 36 18.85 10.04 -17.23
C GLU A 36 18.74 10.26 -15.72
N VAL A 37 17.96 9.42 -15.08
CA VAL A 37 17.83 9.33 -13.62
C VAL A 37 17.91 7.88 -13.21
N GLN A 38 18.81 7.57 -12.28
CA GLN A 38 19.03 6.21 -11.79
C GLN A 38 17.74 5.61 -11.23
N TYR A 39 17.44 4.37 -11.59
CA TYR A 39 16.25 3.62 -11.19
C TYR A 39 14.90 4.19 -11.69
N ALA A 40 14.88 5.22 -12.51
CA ALA A 40 13.66 5.69 -13.15
C ALA A 40 13.33 4.89 -14.42
N LEU A 41 12.05 4.75 -14.73
CA LEU A 41 11.61 4.25 -16.03
C LEU A 41 11.86 5.30 -17.12
N TRP A 42 11.60 6.54 -16.80
CA TRP A 42 11.95 7.70 -17.60
C TRP A 42 11.96 8.98 -16.75
N SER A 43 12.69 9.97 -17.19
CA SER A 43 12.65 11.32 -16.64
C SER A 43 12.74 12.34 -17.77
N VAL A 44 11.95 13.41 -17.67
CA VAL A 44 11.94 14.52 -18.61
C VAL A 44 11.94 15.85 -17.87
N CYS A 45 12.63 16.86 -18.41
CA CYS A 45 12.75 18.18 -17.77
C CYS A 45 12.58 19.31 -18.79
N ARG A 46 12.00 20.45 -18.33
CA ARG A 46 11.93 21.71 -19.05
C ARG A 46 12.03 22.86 -18.06
N GLU A 47 12.94 23.80 -18.27
CA GLU A 47 13.04 25.06 -17.52
C GLU A 47 13.00 24.89 -15.98
N GLY A 48 13.74 23.89 -15.47
CA GLY A 48 13.79 23.60 -14.02
C GLY A 48 12.62 22.79 -13.48
N THR A 49 11.59 22.50 -14.29
CA THR A 49 10.51 21.58 -13.92
C THR A 49 10.79 20.20 -14.49
N CYS A 50 10.76 19.16 -13.66
CA CYS A 50 11.06 17.79 -14.02
C CYS A 50 9.92 16.85 -13.64
N ALA A 51 9.69 15.83 -14.48
CA ALA A 51 8.81 14.71 -14.22
C ALA A 51 9.61 13.41 -14.31
N THR A 52 9.62 12.62 -13.23
CA THR A 52 10.39 11.38 -13.13
C THR A 52 9.46 10.23 -12.73
N LEU A 53 9.32 9.24 -13.58
CA LEU A 53 8.52 8.05 -13.31
C LEU A 53 9.39 6.90 -12.82
N TYR A 54 9.00 6.30 -11.71
CA TYR A 54 9.65 5.13 -11.14
C TYR A 54 8.88 3.82 -11.41
N PRO A 55 9.55 2.65 -11.35
CA PRO A 55 8.90 1.34 -11.57
C PRO A 55 7.71 1.05 -10.66
N SER A 56 7.65 1.69 -9.50
CA SER A 56 6.52 1.61 -8.58
C SER A 56 5.25 2.32 -9.07
N GLY A 57 5.30 3.04 -10.20
CA GLY A 57 4.23 3.91 -10.68
C GLY A 57 4.19 5.28 -9.98
N ALA A 58 5.14 5.57 -9.10
CA ALA A 58 5.28 6.90 -8.53
C ALA A 58 5.85 7.87 -9.57
N LEU A 59 5.10 8.91 -9.88
CA LEU A 59 5.52 10.03 -10.73
C LEU A 59 5.87 11.20 -9.83
N LEU A 60 7.15 11.52 -9.75
CA LEU A 60 7.67 12.66 -9.00
C LEU A 60 7.76 13.88 -9.92
N LEU A 61 7.08 14.94 -9.56
CA LEU A 61 7.12 16.24 -10.22
C LEU A 61 7.87 17.21 -9.33
N GLN A 62 8.86 17.91 -9.89
CA GLN A 62 9.75 18.80 -9.17
C GLN A 62 9.87 20.12 -9.92
N GLY A 63 9.97 21.23 -9.20
CA GLY A 63 10.09 22.57 -9.77
C GLY A 63 8.85 23.43 -9.57
N GLU A 64 8.92 24.68 -10.00
CA GLU A 64 7.88 25.70 -9.73
C GLU A 64 6.53 25.36 -10.35
N GLU A 65 6.52 24.72 -11.53
CA GLU A 65 5.28 24.32 -12.23
C GLU A 65 4.75 22.94 -11.80
N SER A 66 5.29 22.32 -10.76
CA SER A 66 4.97 20.92 -10.39
C SER A 66 3.50 20.68 -10.09
N GLU A 67 2.80 21.63 -9.44
CA GLU A 67 1.36 21.52 -9.15
C GLU A 67 0.52 21.65 -10.42
N HIS A 68 0.82 22.65 -11.26
CA HIS A 68 0.13 22.81 -12.55
C HIS A 68 0.35 21.60 -13.46
N LEU A 69 1.56 21.07 -13.48
CA LEU A 69 1.89 19.88 -14.25
C LEU A 69 1.13 18.65 -13.73
N ALA A 70 0.93 18.53 -12.41
CA ALA A 70 0.14 17.49 -11.81
C ALA A 70 -1.32 17.53 -12.30
N ASP A 71 -1.94 18.71 -12.28
CA ASP A 71 -3.32 18.89 -12.76
C ASP A 71 -3.46 18.56 -14.24
N LEU A 72 -2.51 18.99 -15.06
CA LEU A 72 -2.48 18.65 -16.49
C LEU A 72 -2.39 17.14 -16.70
N ILE A 73 -1.48 16.44 -16.00
CA ILE A 73 -1.33 15.00 -16.12
C ILE A 73 -2.59 14.27 -15.66
N LEU A 74 -3.17 14.68 -14.53
CA LEU A 74 -4.43 14.11 -14.03
C LEU A 74 -5.61 14.33 -15.00
N SER A 75 -5.59 15.42 -15.78
CA SER A 75 -6.60 15.67 -16.81
C SER A 75 -6.57 14.65 -17.96
N LEU A 76 -5.38 14.12 -18.28
CA LEU A 76 -5.19 13.10 -19.33
C LEU A 76 -5.72 11.72 -18.90
N ILE A 77 -5.80 11.46 -17.60
CA ILE A 77 -6.21 10.16 -17.07
C ILE A 77 -7.73 10.04 -17.13
N LYS A 78 -8.21 8.98 -17.78
CA LYS A 78 -9.65 8.67 -17.82
C LYS A 78 -10.08 8.12 -16.47
N THR A 79 -11.21 8.59 -16.00
CA THR A 79 -11.88 8.03 -14.81
C THR A 79 -12.51 6.68 -15.16
N PRO A 80 -12.30 5.63 -14.35
CA PRO A 80 -12.96 4.35 -14.57
C PRO A 80 -14.47 4.48 -14.48
N HIS A 81 -15.21 3.67 -15.25
CA HIS A 81 -16.69 3.70 -15.24
C HIS A 81 -17.29 2.96 -14.04
N LYS A 82 -16.53 2.07 -13.41
CA LYS A 82 -16.95 1.26 -12.26
C LYS A 82 -16.03 1.50 -11.06
N VAL A 83 -16.48 1.09 -9.90
CA VAL A 83 -15.63 1.04 -8.70
C VAL A 83 -14.46 0.10 -8.92
N ILE A 84 -13.33 0.44 -8.32
CA ILE A 84 -12.13 -0.40 -8.29
C ILE A 84 -11.99 -0.91 -6.87
N ILE A 85 -11.74 -2.22 -6.72
CA ILE A 85 -11.57 -2.85 -5.41
C ILE A 85 -10.23 -3.56 -5.37
N GLY A 86 -9.44 -3.25 -4.34
CA GLY A 86 -8.18 -3.91 -4.05
C GLY A 86 -8.05 -4.28 -2.59
N CYS A 87 -7.38 -5.38 -2.31
CA CYS A 87 -7.15 -5.85 -0.95
C CYS A 87 -5.69 -6.26 -0.76
N ASP A 88 -5.17 -6.03 0.45
CA ASP A 88 -3.82 -6.41 0.86
C ASP A 88 -3.76 -6.64 2.37
N GLU A 89 -2.66 -7.26 2.85
CA GLU A 89 -2.46 -7.56 4.26
C GLU A 89 -1.20 -6.92 4.84
N SER A 90 -1.17 -6.83 6.18
CA SER A 90 0.02 -6.49 6.96
C SER A 90 0.15 -7.35 8.21
N GLY A 91 1.38 -7.55 8.66
CA GLY A 91 1.68 -8.33 9.86
C GLY A 91 1.91 -9.81 9.63
N LYS A 92 1.83 -10.32 8.39
CA LYS A 92 2.06 -11.74 8.05
C LYS A 92 3.46 -12.23 8.45
N GLY A 93 4.48 -11.42 8.21
CA GLY A 93 5.89 -11.74 8.47
C GLY A 93 6.45 -11.20 9.78
N ASP A 94 5.61 -10.63 10.63
CA ASP A 94 6.03 -10.03 11.91
C ASP A 94 5.70 -11.00 13.07
N VAL A 95 6.65 -11.19 14.00
CA VAL A 95 6.42 -12.06 15.17
C VAL A 95 5.44 -11.45 16.15
N PHE A 96 5.47 -10.13 16.32
CA PHE A 96 4.52 -9.40 17.17
C PHE A 96 3.33 -8.86 16.35
N GLY A 97 2.22 -8.67 17.05
CA GLY A 97 1.05 -7.98 16.51
C GLY A 97 0.11 -8.85 15.70
N PRO A 98 -0.99 -8.24 15.24
CA PRO A 98 -2.07 -8.92 14.54
C PRO A 98 -1.71 -9.24 13.09
N LEU A 99 -2.58 -10.01 12.44
CA LEU A 99 -2.73 -10.00 10.99
C LEU A 99 -3.86 -9.03 10.66
N VAL A 100 -3.56 -8.04 9.83
CA VAL A 100 -4.53 -7.05 9.35
C VAL A 100 -4.73 -7.26 7.87
N VAL A 101 -5.96 -7.49 7.44
CA VAL A 101 -6.35 -7.56 6.03
C VAL A 101 -7.31 -6.42 5.77
N CYS A 102 -7.04 -5.61 4.76
CA CYS A 102 -7.92 -4.52 4.34
C CYS A 102 -8.34 -4.67 2.89
N CYS A 103 -9.61 -4.37 2.60
CA CYS A 103 -10.10 -4.16 1.25
C CYS A 103 -10.57 -2.70 1.10
N VAL A 104 -10.24 -2.10 -0.03
CA VAL A 104 -10.54 -0.69 -0.32
C VAL A 104 -11.37 -0.61 -1.59
N VAL A 105 -12.46 0.17 -1.53
CA VAL A 105 -13.31 0.50 -2.66
C VAL A 105 -13.05 1.95 -3.07
N ILE A 106 -12.61 2.17 -4.30
CA ILE A 106 -12.39 3.49 -4.89
C ILE A 106 -13.51 3.76 -5.89
N SER A 107 -14.30 4.80 -5.63
CA SER A 107 -15.35 5.23 -6.55
C SER A 107 -14.76 5.99 -7.76
N PRO A 108 -15.46 6.01 -8.91
CA PRO A 108 -15.06 6.84 -10.04
C PRO A 108 -14.85 8.31 -9.67
N SER A 109 -15.70 8.88 -8.82
CA SER A 109 -15.62 10.28 -8.37
C SER A 109 -14.40 10.59 -7.52
N SER A 110 -13.86 9.59 -6.79
CA SER A 110 -12.68 9.74 -5.94
C SER A 110 -11.36 9.43 -6.66
N TYR A 111 -11.42 8.74 -7.81
CA TYR A 111 -10.26 8.12 -8.44
C TYR A 111 -9.09 9.09 -8.65
N LYS A 112 -9.32 10.21 -9.32
CA LYS A 112 -8.25 11.21 -9.59
C LYS A 112 -7.69 11.84 -8.32
N LYS A 113 -8.53 12.06 -7.29
CA LYS A 113 -8.08 12.55 -5.98
C LYS A 113 -7.20 11.51 -5.27
N VAL A 114 -7.53 10.24 -5.37
CA VAL A 114 -6.67 9.16 -4.84
C VAL A 114 -5.33 9.14 -5.55
N LEU A 115 -5.30 9.24 -6.90
CA LEU A 115 -4.05 9.34 -7.66
C LEU A 115 -3.20 10.54 -7.23
N SER A 116 -3.81 11.70 -6.96
CA SER A 116 -3.08 12.92 -6.56
C SER A 116 -2.44 12.82 -5.17
N ILE A 117 -2.95 11.97 -4.27
CA ILE A 117 -2.30 11.70 -2.98
C ILE A 117 -1.02 10.86 -3.17
N GLY A 118 -0.89 10.19 -4.30
CA GLY A 118 0.27 9.39 -4.66
C GLY A 118 0.45 8.19 -3.73
N PRO A 119 -0.50 7.25 -3.68
CA PRO A 119 -0.32 6.03 -2.91
C PRO A 119 0.85 5.23 -3.48
N LYS A 120 1.66 4.69 -2.56
CA LYS A 120 2.89 3.94 -2.88
C LYS A 120 2.87 2.62 -2.12
N ASP A 121 3.76 1.70 -2.53
CA ASP A 121 4.09 0.56 -1.69
C ASP A 121 4.45 1.04 -0.28
N CYS A 122 3.69 0.58 0.70
CA CYS A 122 3.82 1.01 2.09
C CYS A 122 5.20 0.68 2.70
N LYS A 123 5.94 -0.28 2.12
CA LYS A 123 7.29 -0.66 2.56
C LYS A 123 8.32 0.45 2.30
N LEU A 124 8.06 1.32 1.34
CA LEU A 124 8.93 2.44 0.94
C LEU A 124 8.62 3.74 1.70
N LEU A 125 7.54 3.77 2.47
CA LEU A 125 7.11 4.95 3.21
C LEU A 125 7.66 4.97 4.63
N LYS A 126 8.07 6.16 5.09
CA LYS A 126 8.26 6.40 6.53
C LYS A 126 6.90 6.37 7.22
N ASP A 127 6.88 5.92 8.48
CA ASP A 127 5.61 5.74 9.21
C ASP A 127 4.80 7.05 9.29
N GLU A 128 5.44 8.22 9.45
CA GLU A 128 4.77 9.53 9.46
C GLU A 128 4.12 9.89 8.11
N GLU A 129 4.81 9.62 7.00
CA GLU A 129 4.28 9.85 5.66
C GLU A 129 3.10 8.92 5.38
N LEU A 130 3.20 7.65 5.80
CA LEU A 130 2.12 6.69 5.71
C LEU A 130 0.86 7.19 6.42
N TYR A 131 0.97 7.62 7.67
CA TYR A 131 -0.18 8.13 8.42
C TYR A 131 -0.82 9.37 7.81
N LYS A 132 -0.01 10.32 7.30
CA LYS A 132 -0.51 11.50 6.59
C LYS A 132 -1.32 11.12 5.35
N LYS A 133 -0.80 10.21 4.52
CA LYS A 133 -1.48 9.74 3.31
C LYS A 133 -2.76 8.97 3.65
N VAL A 134 -2.73 8.05 4.61
CA VAL A 134 -3.91 7.30 5.06
C VAL A 134 -4.99 8.25 5.58
N LYS A 135 -4.63 9.28 6.34
CA LYS A 135 -5.58 10.30 6.79
C LYS A 135 -6.25 11.02 5.62
N SER A 136 -5.48 11.40 4.59
CA SER A 136 -6.02 12.05 3.39
C SER A 136 -6.90 11.11 2.56
N LEU A 137 -6.60 9.81 2.53
CA LEU A 137 -7.35 8.79 1.81
C LEU A 137 -8.65 8.39 2.53
N SER A 138 -8.70 8.46 3.87
CA SER A 138 -9.84 7.96 4.68
C SER A 138 -11.18 8.61 4.33
N GLY A 139 -11.19 9.85 3.82
CA GLY A 139 -12.41 10.53 3.36
C GLY A 139 -12.76 10.30 1.89
N LEU A 140 -11.90 9.58 1.13
CA LEU A 140 -12.04 9.41 -0.31
C LEU A 140 -12.40 7.97 -0.72
N VAL A 141 -12.18 7.01 0.15
CA VAL A 141 -12.35 5.59 -0.13
C VAL A 141 -13.15 4.90 0.97
N ASP A 142 -13.87 3.81 0.64
CA ASP A 142 -14.45 2.91 1.63
C ASP A 142 -13.41 1.81 1.94
N ALA A 143 -12.82 1.89 3.13
CA ALA A 143 -11.79 0.95 3.59
C ALA A 143 -12.36 0.06 4.70
N ARG A 144 -12.43 -1.23 4.44
CA ARG A 144 -12.90 -2.25 5.40
C ARG A 144 -11.75 -3.15 5.76
N CYS A 145 -11.54 -3.38 7.07
CA CYS A 145 -10.43 -4.20 7.54
C CYS A 145 -10.92 -5.24 8.56
N VAL A 146 -10.35 -6.44 8.47
CA VAL A 146 -10.42 -7.49 9.46
C VAL A 146 -9.09 -7.54 10.19
N ILE A 147 -9.13 -7.63 11.51
CA ILE A 147 -7.96 -7.68 12.36
C ILE A 147 -8.03 -8.98 13.18
N TYR A 148 -7.09 -9.87 12.93
CA TYR A 148 -6.91 -11.07 13.72
C TYR A 148 -5.81 -10.83 14.74
N GLU A 149 -6.21 -10.64 16.00
CA GLU A 149 -5.31 -10.47 17.15
C GLU A 149 -4.39 -11.70 17.32
N PRO A 150 -3.21 -11.56 17.91
CA PRO A 150 -2.27 -12.67 18.05
C PRO A 150 -2.85 -13.92 18.74
N GLU A 151 -3.70 -13.74 19.72
CA GLU A 151 -4.35 -14.86 20.42
C GLU A 151 -5.24 -15.70 19.49
N LEU A 152 -6.07 -15.03 18.69
CA LEU A 152 -6.88 -15.68 17.65
C LEU A 152 -6.01 -16.34 16.57
N LEU A 153 -4.94 -15.67 16.15
CA LEU A 153 -4.00 -16.21 15.15
C LEU A 153 -3.36 -17.50 15.66
N ASN A 154 -2.94 -17.54 16.92
CA ASN A 154 -2.34 -18.72 17.53
C ASN A 154 -3.34 -19.88 17.57
N GLN A 155 -4.61 -19.62 17.92
CA GLN A 155 -5.69 -20.64 17.92
C GLN A 155 -5.95 -21.15 16.49
N LEU A 156 -6.10 -20.27 15.51
CA LEU A 156 -6.31 -20.65 14.12
C LEU A 156 -5.14 -21.43 13.56
N TYR A 157 -3.91 -21.07 13.91
CA TYR A 157 -2.73 -21.77 13.44
C TYR A 157 -2.61 -23.18 14.05
N GLN A 158 -3.02 -23.38 15.29
CA GLN A 158 -3.08 -24.72 15.89
C GLN A 158 -3.97 -25.67 15.09
N THR A 159 -5.07 -25.18 14.53
CA THR A 159 -6.03 -25.97 13.75
C THR A 159 -5.62 -26.10 12.30
N LEU A 160 -5.29 -25.00 11.65
CA LEU A 160 -5.08 -24.92 10.20
C LEU A 160 -3.65 -25.26 9.78
N LYS A 161 -2.67 -25.09 10.69
CA LYS A 161 -1.22 -25.33 10.47
C LYS A 161 -0.65 -24.65 9.22
N ASN A 162 -1.33 -23.62 8.70
CA ASN A 162 -0.98 -22.93 7.47
C ASN A 162 -1.49 -21.49 7.49
N LEU A 163 -0.56 -20.54 7.44
CA LEU A 163 -0.88 -19.11 7.48
C LEU A 163 -1.67 -18.66 6.24
N ASN A 164 -1.44 -19.25 5.06
CA ASN A 164 -2.19 -18.93 3.86
C ASN A 164 -3.68 -19.30 4.00
N ARG A 165 -4.02 -20.40 4.68
CA ARG A 165 -5.42 -20.75 4.98
C ARG A 165 -6.08 -19.76 5.95
N ILE A 166 -5.29 -19.17 6.85
CA ILE A 166 -5.78 -18.10 7.73
C ILE A 166 -6.05 -16.84 6.90
N LEU A 167 -5.18 -16.52 5.94
CA LEU A 167 -5.41 -15.43 4.99
C LEU A 167 -6.64 -15.69 4.14
N ASP A 168 -6.80 -16.90 3.57
CA ASP A 168 -8.00 -17.28 2.81
C ASP A 168 -9.29 -16.96 3.58
N LYS A 169 -9.29 -17.28 4.89
CA LYS A 169 -10.43 -16.96 5.78
C LYS A 169 -10.64 -15.46 5.94
N ALA A 170 -9.58 -14.71 6.26
CA ALA A 170 -9.67 -13.27 6.52
C ALA A 170 -10.10 -12.48 5.27
N TYR A 171 -9.52 -12.78 4.12
CA TYR A 171 -9.94 -12.20 2.84
C TYR A 171 -11.38 -12.60 2.49
N GLY A 172 -11.74 -13.88 2.69
CA GLY A 172 -13.10 -14.40 2.42
C GLY A 172 -14.17 -13.68 3.24
N GLU A 173 -13.90 -13.29 4.47
CA GLU A 173 -14.81 -12.49 5.31
C GLU A 173 -15.07 -11.10 4.72
N LEU A 174 -14.03 -10.43 4.20
CA LEU A 174 -14.15 -9.12 3.57
C LEU A 174 -14.84 -9.18 2.20
N ILE A 175 -14.44 -10.15 1.36
CA ILE A 175 -14.97 -10.30 -0.01
C ILE A 175 -16.48 -10.55 0.00
N LYS A 176 -16.97 -11.38 0.92
CA LYS A 176 -18.41 -11.64 1.07
C LYS A 176 -19.23 -10.37 1.31
N GLY A 177 -18.64 -9.37 1.94
CA GLY A 177 -19.29 -8.08 2.23
C GLY A 177 -19.22 -7.05 1.09
N LEU A 178 -18.51 -7.34 -0.01
CA LEU A 178 -18.29 -6.38 -1.11
C LEU A 178 -19.25 -6.50 -2.29
N GLY A 179 -20.19 -7.45 -2.24
CA GLY A 179 -21.18 -7.70 -3.29
C GLY A 179 -20.71 -8.70 -4.36
N GLN A 180 -21.69 -9.32 -5.05
CA GLN A 180 -21.40 -10.31 -6.09
C GLN A 180 -21.10 -9.63 -7.43
N GLY A 181 -20.21 -10.21 -8.23
CA GLY A 181 -19.95 -9.80 -9.61
C GLY A 181 -19.05 -8.57 -9.78
N VAL A 182 -18.46 -8.05 -8.71
CA VAL A 182 -17.46 -6.98 -8.79
C VAL A 182 -16.07 -7.60 -8.88
N GLU A 183 -15.22 -7.08 -9.78
CA GLU A 183 -13.83 -7.49 -9.88
C GLU A 183 -13.04 -6.99 -8.66
N ILE A 184 -12.34 -7.90 -8.00
CA ILE A 184 -11.53 -7.61 -6.81
C ILE A 184 -10.09 -8.02 -7.12
N ARG A 185 -9.14 -7.15 -6.82
CA ARG A 185 -7.71 -7.42 -6.99
C ARG A 185 -7.05 -7.66 -5.64
N ILE A 186 -6.23 -8.71 -5.56
CA ILE A 186 -5.48 -9.10 -4.37
C ILE A 186 -4.03 -9.35 -4.75
N ASP A 187 -3.08 -8.83 -3.96
CA ASP A 187 -1.69 -9.24 -4.09
C ASP A 187 -1.53 -10.71 -3.67
N ALA A 188 -1.05 -11.54 -4.60
CA ALA A 188 -1.04 -12.98 -4.39
C ALA A 188 -0.02 -13.38 -3.31
N TYR A 189 -0.52 -13.98 -2.25
CA TYR A 189 0.27 -14.54 -1.16
C TYR A 189 0.52 -16.05 -1.29
N SER A 190 -0.03 -16.70 -2.31
CA SER A 190 0.13 -18.11 -2.64
C SER A 190 0.01 -18.35 -4.14
N LEU A 191 0.38 -19.54 -4.62
CA LEU A 191 0.27 -19.91 -6.03
C LEU A 191 -1.18 -20.23 -6.46
N ARG A 192 -2.04 -20.58 -5.52
CA ARG A 192 -3.43 -20.94 -5.79
C ARG A 192 -4.33 -19.77 -5.41
N ASN A 193 -5.20 -19.35 -6.34
CA ASN A 193 -6.32 -18.49 -6.03
C ASN A 193 -7.41 -19.29 -5.29
N PRO A 194 -7.68 -18.99 -4.00
CA PRO A 194 -8.72 -19.69 -3.24
C PRO A 194 -10.12 -19.09 -3.43
N PHE A 195 -10.21 -17.98 -4.18
CA PHE A 195 -11.44 -17.20 -4.39
C PHE A 195 -12.04 -17.48 -5.76
N GLY A 196 -13.23 -17.04 -6.03
CA GLY A 196 -13.89 -17.26 -7.31
C GLY A 196 -13.28 -16.48 -8.50
N SER A 197 -13.84 -16.66 -9.68
CA SER A 197 -13.34 -16.06 -10.93
C SER A 197 -13.42 -14.53 -11.01
N ASN A 198 -14.16 -13.89 -10.10
CA ASN A 198 -14.22 -12.44 -9.97
C ASN A 198 -13.06 -11.84 -9.18
N VAL A 199 -12.15 -12.69 -8.66
CA VAL A 199 -10.94 -12.23 -7.94
C VAL A 199 -9.71 -12.44 -8.81
N ILE A 200 -9.07 -11.33 -9.18
CA ILE A 200 -7.75 -11.30 -9.80
C ILE A 200 -6.73 -11.43 -8.67
N PHE A 201 -6.02 -12.56 -8.67
CA PHE A 201 -5.07 -12.93 -7.64
C PHE A 201 -3.70 -13.11 -8.27
N GLU A 202 -2.90 -12.03 -8.31
CA GLU A 202 -1.65 -11.96 -9.06
C GLU A 202 -0.51 -11.40 -8.20
N PRO A 203 0.74 -11.88 -8.40
CA PRO A 203 1.91 -11.30 -7.76
C PRO A 203 2.13 -9.84 -8.21
N LYS A 204 2.65 -9.02 -7.30
CA LYS A 204 2.88 -7.58 -7.52
C LYS A 204 1.58 -6.78 -7.68
N GLY A 205 0.55 -7.21 -6.97
CA GLY A 205 -0.72 -6.50 -6.90
C GLY A 205 -0.59 -5.05 -6.42
N GLU A 206 0.49 -4.71 -5.72
CA GLU A 206 0.81 -3.33 -5.33
C GLU A 206 0.97 -2.35 -6.50
N ARG A 207 1.02 -2.84 -7.75
CA ARG A 207 0.93 -1.98 -8.95
C ARG A 207 -0.48 -1.44 -9.15
N ASP A 208 -1.50 -2.18 -8.74
CA ASP A 208 -2.88 -1.70 -8.74
C ASP A 208 -3.08 -0.62 -7.67
N ILE A 209 -3.82 0.43 -8.04
CA ILE A 209 -4.04 1.59 -7.17
C ILE A 209 -4.83 1.21 -5.91
N ALA A 210 -5.85 0.38 -6.03
CA ALA A 210 -6.71 0.01 -4.90
C ALA A 210 -5.99 -0.96 -3.95
N VAL A 211 -5.18 -1.90 -4.49
CA VAL A 211 -4.31 -2.78 -3.68
C VAL A 211 -3.26 -1.96 -2.94
N SER A 212 -2.62 -0.98 -3.61
CA SER A 212 -1.65 -0.08 -2.98
C SER A 212 -2.26 0.73 -1.83
N VAL A 213 -3.49 1.22 -2.01
CA VAL A 213 -4.21 1.93 -0.94
C VAL A 213 -4.58 0.96 0.19
N ALA A 214 -5.06 -0.24 -0.11
CA ALA A 214 -5.38 -1.27 0.89
C ALA A 214 -4.15 -1.64 1.75
N SER A 215 -2.98 -1.80 1.10
CA SER A 215 -1.69 -2.02 1.75
C SER A 215 -1.38 -0.93 2.78
N MET A 216 -1.58 0.34 2.41
CA MET A 216 -1.34 1.47 3.31
C MET A 216 -2.27 1.43 4.53
N PHE A 217 -3.56 1.14 4.35
CA PHE A 217 -4.51 1.01 5.46
C PHE A 217 -4.17 -0.16 6.38
N ALA A 218 -3.86 -1.33 5.82
CA ALA A 218 -3.46 -2.50 6.59
C ALA A 218 -2.20 -2.23 7.40
N ARG A 219 -1.19 -1.61 6.76
CA ARG A 219 0.07 -1.25 7.42
C ARG A 219 -0.11 -0.22 8.53
N ALA A 220 -0.91 0.83 8.31
CA ALA A 220 -1.15 1.85 9.32
C ALA A 220 -1.80 1.25 10.59
N LYS A 221 -2.84 0.41 10.42
CA LYS A 221 -3.50 -0.28 11.55
C LYS A 221 -2.56 -1.21 12.29
N PHE A 222 -1.73 -1.96 11.55
CA PHE A 222 -0.72 -2.83 12.14
C PHE A 222 0.30 -2.05 12.97
N LEU A 223 0.84 -0.95 12.44
CA LEU A 223 1.82 -0.10 13.13
C LEU A 223 1.21 0.62 14.34
N GLU A 224 -0.04 1.07 14.23
CA GLU A 224 -0.79 1.61 15.37
C GLU A 224 -0.88 0.61 16.52
N TRP A 225 -1.18 -0.65 16.19
CA TRP A 225 -1.23 -1.72 17.17
C TRP A 225 0.14 -1.93 17.85
N LEU A 226 1.22 -2.07 17.06
CA LEU A 226 2.57 -2.22 17.63
C LEU A 226 2.97 -1.03 18.52
N LYS A 227 2.65 0.19 18.09
CA LYS A 227 2.92 1.42 18.86
C LYS A 227 2.20 1.43 20.21
N ARG A 228 0.94 0.99 20.25
CA ARG A 228 0.13 0.90 21.48
C ARG A 228 0.80 0.03 22.54
N TYR A 229 1.46 -1.05 22.13
CA TYR A 229 2.11 -1.99 23.03
C TYR A 229 3.64 -1.78 23.14
N GLY A 230 4.20 -0.80 22.46
CA GLY A 230 5.65 -0.53 22.49
C GLY A 230 6.49 -1.67 21.89
N LEU A 231 5.96 -2.40 20.90
CA LEU A 231 6.57 -3.60 20.35
C LEU A 231 7.28 -3.35 19.01
N PRO A 232 8.41 -4.02 18.76
CA PRO A 232 9.15 -3.89 17.51
C PRO A 232 8.46 -4.61 16.35
N LYS A 233 8.67 -4.12 15.13
CA LYS A 233 8.23 -4.75 13.87
C LYS A 233 9.23 -5.79 13.36
N GLY A 234 8.72 -6.74 12.56
CA GLY A 234 9.53 -7.74 11.86
C GLY A 234 9.78 -9.01 12.67
N ALA A 235 10.73 -9.81 12.16
CA ALA A 235 11.17 -11.08 12.75
C ALA A 235 12.70 -11.24 12.67
N SER A 236 13.46 -10.14 12.83
CA SER A 236 14.91 -10.19 12.89
C SER A 236 15.39 -11.00 14.10
N LYS A 237 16.66 -11.42 14.10
CA LYS A 237 17.23 -12.18 15.22
C LYS A 237 17.07 -11.47 16.58
N SER A 238 17.22 -10.13 16.61
CA SER A 238 17.00 -9.34 17.83
C SER A 238 15.54 -9.31 18.25
N VAL A 239 14.61 -9.16 17.32
CA VAL A 239 13.16 -9.18 17.61
C VAL A 239 12.72 -10.55 18.09
N MET A 240 13.20 -11.63 17.45
CA MET A 240 12.94 -13.00 17.87
C MET A 240 13.48 -13.32 19.27
N LYS A 241 14.65 -12.76 19.64
CA LYS A 241 15.19 -12.91 20.99
C LYS A 241 14.22 -12.31 22.03
N VAL A 242 13.76 -11.07 21.79
CA VAL A 242 12.78 -10.41 22.68
C VAL A 242 11.49 -11.21 22.79
N ALA A 243 10.99 -11.76 21.68
CA ALA A 243 9.77 -12.58 21.68
C ALA A 243 9.96 -13.86 22.51
N LYS A 244 11.09 -14.55 22.37
CA LYS A 244 11.41 -15.77 23.15
C LYS A 244 11.52 -15.46 24.64
N GLU A 245 12.23 -14.40 25.01
CA GLU A 245 12.36 -13.97 26.41
C GLU A 245 11.00 -13.62 27.02
N MET A 246 10.17 -12.88 26.29
CA MET A 246 8.81 -12.54 26.72
C MET A 246 7.95 -13.80 26.92
N PHE A 247 8.01 -14.74 25.99
CA PHE A 247 7.25 -15.98 26.07
C PHE A 247 7.72 -16.87 27.22
N GLN A 248 9.03 -16.97 27.47
CA GLN A 248 9.57 -17.72 28.60
C GLN A 248 9.14 -17.13 29.97
N LYS A 249 9.10 -15.79 30.06
CA LYS A 249 8.74 -15.08 31.29
C LYS A 249 7.26 -15.19 31.65
N ASP A 250 6.38 -15.03 30.65
CA ASP A 250 4.92 -15.07 30.85
C ASP A 250 4.22 -15.57 29.57
N PRO A 251 4.13 -16.90 29.38
CA PRO A 251 3.51 -17.49 28.19
C PRO A 251 2.06 -17.08 27.97
N LYS A 252 1.32 -16.85 29.06
CA LYS A 252 -0.11 -16.51 28.99
C LYS A 252 -0.34 -15.11 28.39
N ASN A 253 0.40 -14.11 28.85
CA ASN A 253 0.28 -12.76 28.30
C ASN A 253 1.02 -12.61 26.98
N ALA A 254 2.15 -13.30 26.80
CA ALA A 254 2.88 -13.28 25.55
C ALA A 254 2.03 -13.72 24.34
N LYS A 255 1.18 -14.76 24.50
CA LYS A 255 0.25 -15.22 23.45
C LYS A 255 -0.72 -14.17 22.94
N LYS A 256 -0.99 -13.13 23.73
CA LYS A 256 -1.83 -12.00 23.33
C LYS A 256 -1.10 -10.96 22.48
N LEU A 257 0.23 -11.02 22.47
CA LEU A 257 1.08 -10.02 21.84
C LEU A 257 1.90 -10.56 20.67
N LEU A 258 2.19 -11.87 20.65
CA LEU A 258 3.05 -12.48 19.65
C LEU A 258 2.42 -13.75 19.04
N LYS A 259 2.86 -14.05 17.84
CA LYS A 259 2.51 -15.24 17.06
C LYS A 259 3.45 -16.38 17.47
N THR A 260 2.98 -17.28 18.33
CA THR A 260 3.81 -18.34 18.91
C THR A 260 4.38 -19.31 17.88
N PHE A 261 3.73 -19.47 16.73
CA PHE A 261 4.20 -20.33 15.65
C PHE A 261 5.46 -19.80 14.92
N PHE A 262 5.97 -18.62 15.28
CA PHE A 262 7.30 -18.15 14.86
C PHE A 262 8.41 -18.58 15.83
N LEU A 263 8.07 -19.12 17.00
CA LEU A 263 9.04 -19.49 18.03
C LEU A 263 9.54 -20.92 17.91
N ASP A 264 8.82 -21.75 17.13
CA ASP A 264 9.09 -23.18 16.86
C ASP A 264 10.32 -23.37 15.96
#